data_0ffb4696a5c93b9c0e1148ae9ba56997
#
_entry.id   0ffb4696a5c93b9c0e1148ae9ba56997
#
_cell.length_a   1.000
_cell.length_b   1.000
_cell.length_c   1.000
_cell.angle_alpha   90.00
_cell.angle_beta   90.00
_cell.angle_gamma   90.00
#
_symmetry.space_group_name_H-M   'P 1'
#
loop_
_entity.id
_entity.type
_entity.pdbx_description
1 polymer ?
#
loop_
_entity_poly.entity_id
_entity_poly.type
_entity_poly.pdbx_seq_one_letter_code
_entity_poly.pdbx_strand_id
1 'polypeptide(L)'
;VLIKLTLGNSGSNIIGKDEKISIAHDYIGQLNISGTISETETDSVLSSSTYHHRWLLDRIADMKDDKRNKGLMLIVNTPGGSVYASDELYLAIKDYQKKTRRPVYSYMATQATSGGYYISAPCDRIMINRNCWTGSIGVTMGTMYNIKDFLNKMGVKTVTITSGRNKAMGNMTDDMTGEQKKILQSLVDEAYDQFVG
;
A
#
# COMPACT_ATOMS: atom_id res chain seq x y z
N VAL A 1 6.85 19.59 19.06
CA VAL A 1 6.93 18.26 19.66
C VAL A 1 6.59 17.22 18.62
N LEU A 2 7.37 16.14 18.52
CA LEU A 2 7.06 14.98 17.69
C LEU A 2 6.13 14.06 18.47
N ILE A 3 4.96 13.77 17.91
CA ILE A 3 3.99 12.86 18.52
C ILE A 3 3.86 11.62 17.65
N LYS A 4 4.27 10.50 18.20
CA LYS A 4 4.13 9.19 17.60
C LYS A 4 2.70 8.71 17.78
N LEU A 5 1.98 8.50 16.69
CA LEU A 5 0.67 7.88 16.67
C LEU A 5 0.84 6.40 16.32
N THR A 6 0.41 5.52 17.22
CA THR A 6 0.46 4.07 17.01
C THR A 6 -0.87 3.45 17.40
N LEU A 7 -1.32 2.48 16.61
CA LEU A 7 -2.39 1.57 16.99
C LEU A 7 -1.74 0.43 17.78
N GLY A 8 -2.18 0.17 19.03
CA GLY A 8 -1.73 -1.01 19.78
C GLY A 8 -1.07 -0.76 21.14
N ASN A 9 -0.93 -1.80 21.87
CA ASN A 9 -0.77 -2.01 23.30
C ASN A 9 0.64 -1.68 23.84
N SER A 10 1.10 -0.43 23.85
CA SER A 10 2.28 -0.05 24.66
C SER A 10 2.51 1.47 24.73
N GLY A 11 2.25 2.05 25.87
CA GLY A 11 3.03 3.08 26.58
C GLY A 11 3.28 4.46 25.95
N SER A 12 2.75 4.82 24.79
CA SER A 12 2.88 6.18 24.25
C SER A 12 1.64 6.51 23.39
N ASN A 13 0.98 7.60 23.71
CA ASN A 13 -0.24 8.16 23.11
C ASN A 13 -1.00 7.21 22.15
N ILE A 14 -1.62 6.18 22.74
CA ILE A 14 -2.43 5.21 22.02
C ILE A 14 -3.76 5.89 21.70
N ILE A 15 -4.04 6.05 20.43
CA ILE A 15 -5.35 6.50 19.98
C ILE A 15 -6.11 5.26 19.54
N GLY A 16 -7.27 5.00 20.16
CA GLY A 16 -8.18 3.94 19.75
C GLY A 16 -8.65 4.10 18.32
N LYS A 17 -9.20 3.05 17.71
CA LYS A 17 -9.67 3.05 16.31
C LYS A 17 -10.60 4.24 16.01
N ASP A 18 -11.39 4.70 16.98
CA ASP A 18 -12.43 5.74 16.84
C ASP A 18 -12.14 7.03 17.62
N GLU A 19 -10.96 7.17 18.19
CA GLU A 19 -10.63 8.30 19.07
C GLU A 19 -9.99 9.44 18.28
N LYS A 20 -10.57 10.63 18.34
CA LYS A 20 -10.01 11.83 17.70
C LYS A 20 -8.73 12.28 18.41
N ILE A 21 -7.78 12.76 17.63
CA ILE A 21 -6.55 13.36 18.16
C ILE A 21 -6.91 14.63 18.94
N SER A 22 -6.64 14.64 20.26
CA SER A 22 -6.78 15.81 21.11
C SER A 22 -5.45 16.17 21.74
N ILE A 23 -4.71 17.09 21.12
CA ILE A 23 -3.38 17.52 21.56
C ILE A 23 -3.44 19.02 21.89
N ALA A 24 -2.95 19.40 23.07
CA ALA A 24 -3.09 20.77 23.59
C ALA A 24 -2.09 21.80 23.00
N HIS A 25 -1.04 21.34 22.31
CA HIS A 25 0.04 22.19 21.79
C HIS A 25 0.41 21.84 20.35
N ASP A 26 1.19 22.67 19.70
CA ASP A 26 1.69 22.44 18.34
C ASP A 26 2.53 21.16 18.27
N TYR A 27 2.30 20.36 17.22
CA TYR A 27 2.95 19.06 17.06
C TYR A 27 3.20 18.68 15.60
N ILE A 28 4.12 17.74 15.41
CA ILE A 28 4.32 16.99 14.16
C ILE A 28 3.79 15.58 14.38
N GLY A 29 2.89 15.13 13.53
CA GLY A 29 2.36 13.77 13.58
C GLY A 29 3.33 12.76 12.98
N GLN A 30 3.64 11.68 13.71
CA GLN A 30 4.41 10.56 13.18
C GLN A 30 3.48 9.37 12.91
N LEU A 31 3.50 8.88 11.67
CA LEU A 31 2.77 7.70 11.24
C LEU A 31 3.74 6.59 10.86
N ASN A 32 3.54 5.41 11.42
CA ASN A 32 4.32 4.23 11.09
C ASN A 32 3.57 3.42 10.01
N ILE A 33 4.22 3.21 8.86
CA ILE A 33 3.71 2.41 7.75
C ILE A 33 4.59 1.16 7.69
N SER A 34 4.12 0.08 8.29
CA SER A 34 4.89 -1.17 8.44
C SER A 34 4.07 -2.37 7.98
N GLY A 35 4.73 -3.33 7.32
CA GLY A 35 4.08 -4.50 6.74
C GLY A 35 3.56 -4.26 5.32
N THR A 36 2.84 -5.24 4.77
CA THR A 36 2.30 -5.17 3.40
C THR A 36 1.15 -4.17 3.33
N ILE A 37 1.22 -3.23 2.40
CA ILE A 37 0.15 -2.26 2.15
C ILE A 37 -1.05 -2.98 1.53
N SER A 38 -2.19 -2.99 2.23
CA SER A 38 -3.40 -3.68 1.81
C SER A 38 -4.64 -2.99 2.36
N GLU A 39 -5.69 -2.92 1.57
CA GLU A 39 -7.01 -2.44 1.99
C GLU A 39 -7.71 -3.41 2.95
N THR A 40 -7.31 -4.69 2.94
CA THR A 40 -7.93 -5.71 3.76
C THR A 40 -7.29 -5.74 5.14
N GLU A 41 -8.01 -5.31 6.16
CA GLU A 41 -7.62 -5.54 7.55
C GLU A 41 -7.94 -6.98 7.91
N THR A 42 -6.92 -7.84 7.92
CA THR A 42 -7.09 -9.23 8.41
C THR A 42 -7.00 -9.24 9.93
N ASP A 43 -8.12 -9.13 10.61
CA ASP A 43 -8.27 -9.39 12.05
C ASP A 43 -8.20 -10.91 12.34
N SER A 44 -7.25 -11.63 11.76
CA SER A 44 -7.07 -13.03 12.13
C SER A 44 -6.18 -13.12 13.36
N VAL A 45 -6.61 -13.86 14.36
CA VAL A 45 -5.89 -14.12 15.62
C VAL A 45 -4.47 -14.71 15.38
N LEU A 46 -4.19 -15.16 14.16
CA LEU A 46 -2.92 -15.76 13.74
C LEU A 46 -2.06 -14.84 12.86
N SER A 47 -2.59 -13.72 12.36
CA SER A 47 -1.79 -12.76 11.59
C SER A 47 -1.72 -11.44 12.35
N SER A 48 -0.59 -11.16 12.95
CA SER A 48 -0.26 -9.84 13.47
C SER A 48 0.05 -8.89 12.30
N SER A 49 -0.97 -8.50 11.53
CA SER A 49 -0.79 -7.43 10.56
C SER A 49 -0.44 -6.15 11.32
N THR A 50 0.74 -5.61 11.05
CA THR A 50 1.19 -4.33 11.62
C THR A 50 0.70 -3.14 10.81
N TYR A 51 0.01 -3.39 9.69
CA TYR A 51 -0.51 -2.38 8.77
C TYR A 51 -2.02 -2.20 8.95
N HIS A 52 -2.44 -0.96 9.16
CA HIS A 52 -3.84 -0.61 9.38
C HIS A 52 -4.24 0.52 8.43
N HIS A 53 -4.74 0.16 7.26
CA HIS A 53 -4.98 1.08 6.16
C HIS A 53 -5.95 2.20 6.52
N ARG A 54 -7.16 1.82 6.95
CA ARG A 54 -8.21 2.77 7.29
C ARG A 54 -7.80 3.73 8.40
N TRP A 55 -7.15 3.18 9.43
CA TRP A 55 -6.63 4.00 10.52
C TRP A 55 -5.63 5.05 10.05
N LEU A 56 -4.71 4.69 9.14
CA LEU A 56 -3.74 5.65 8.58
C LEU A 56 -4.44 6.79 7.83
N LEU A 57 -5.42 6.46 6.98
CA LEU A 57 -6.20 7.46 6.25
C LEU A 57 -6.96 8.40 7.20
N ASP A 58 -7.62 7.85 8.22
CA ASP A 58 -8.35 8.62 9.22
C ASP A 58 -7.41 9.54 10.02
N ARG A 59 -6.21 9.06 10.40
CA ARG A 59 -5.22 9.89 11.10
C ARG A 59 -4.68 11.02 10.23
N ILE A 60 -4.44 10.78 8.95
CA ILE A 60 -4.04 11.85 8.01
C ILE A 60 -5.17 12.89 7.90
N ALA A 61 -6.41 12.46 7.82
CA ALA A 61 -7.58 13.35 7.77
C ALA A 61 -7.73 14.18 9.05
N ASP A 62 -7.65 13.56 10.23
CA ASP A 62 -7.71 14.26 11.51
C ASP A 62 -6.60 15.32 11.64
N MET A 63 -5.36 14.95 11.29
CA MET A 63 -4.23 15.88 11.35
C MET A 63 -4.33 17.00 10.32
N LYS A 64 -4.97 16.76 9.19
CA LYS A 64 -5.26 17.79 8.18
C LYS A 64 -6.16 18.89 8.77
N ASP A 65 -7.17 18.50 9.53
CA ASP A 65 -8.16 19.42 10.10
C ASP A 65 -7.69 20.06 11.42
N ASP A 66 -6.72 19.48 12.12
CA ASP A 66 -6.17 20.04 13.38
C ASP A 66 -5.20 21.19 13.10
N LYS A 67 -5.55 22.42 13.51
CA LYS A 67 -4.70 23.63 13.34
C LYS A 67 -3.38 23.56 14.12
N ARG A 68 -3.27 22.72 15.14
CA ARG A 68 -2.05 22.52 15.94
C ARG A 68 -1.07 21.55 15.31
N ASN A 69 -1.52 20.74 14.38
CA ASN A 69 -0.61 19.95 13.56
C ASN A 69 0.23 20.87 12.68
N LYS A 70 1.54 20.67 12.61
CA LYS A 70 2.48 21.49 11.81
C LYS A 70 3.22 20.70 10.72
N GLY A 71 2.95 19.40 10.61
CA GLY A 71 3.54 18.55 9.59
C GLY A 71 3.35 17.07 9.90
N LEU A 72 3.75 16.24 8.94
CA LEU A 72 3.76 14.79 9.05
C LEU A 72 5.17 14.22 8.89
N MET A 73 5.46 13.17 9.64
CA MET A 73 6.62 12.30 9.49
C MET A 73 6.13 10.88 9.23
N LEU A 74 6.38 10.35 8.06
CA LEU A 74 6.09 8.97 7.71
C LEU A 74 7.33 8.11 8.01
N ILE A 75 7.18 7.09 8.83
CA ILE A 75 8.21 6.07 9.06
C ILE A 75 7.81 4.85 8.21
N VAL A 76 8.52 4.65 7.10
CA VAL A 76 8.19 3.66 6.10
C VAL A 76 9.07 2.43 6.26
N ASN A 77 8.44 1.29 6.52
CA ASN A 77 9.08 -0.02 6.60
C ASN A 77 8.19 -1.10 5.97
N THR A 78 8.09 -1.10 4.66
CA THR A 78 7.16 -1.92 3.90
C THR A 78 7.76 -2.44 2.59
N PRO A 79 7.42 -3.68 2.17
CA PRO A 79 7.73 -4.17 0.83
C PRO A 79 6.86 -3.53 -0.27
N GLY A 80 5.88 -2.70 0.11
CA GLY A 80 4.80 -2.26 -0.77
C GLY A 80 3.57 -3.13 -0.61
N GLY A 81 2.76 -3.24 -1.66
CA GLY A 81 1.54 -4.04 -1.63
C GLY A 81 0.56 -3.70 -2.74
N SER A 82 -0.72 -3.63 -2.41
CA SER A 82 -1.81 -3.33 -3.33
C SER A 82 -1.63 -1.95 -3.97
N VAL A 83 -1.83 -1.88 -5.28
CA VAL A 83 -1.83 -0.62 -6.05
C VAL A 83 -2.89 0.32 -5.46
N TYR A 84 -4.10 -0.20 -5.26
CA TYR A 84 -5.22 0.58 -4.74
C TYR A 84 -4.91 1.22 -3.38
N ALA A 85 -4.48 0.44 -2.39
CA ALA A 85 -4.20 0.96 -1.07
C ALA A 85 -2.99 1.92 -1.04
N SER A 86 -1.99 1.67 -1.89
CA SER A 86 -0.85 2.58 -2.04
C SER A 86 -1.28 3.92 -2.62
N ASP A 87 -2.16 3.91 -3.62
CA ASP A 87 -2.68 5.12 -4.24
C ASP A 87 -3.59 5.92 -3.31
N GLU A 88 -4.45 5.28 -2.52
CA GLU A 88 -5.25 5.99 -1.50
C GLU A 88 -4.36 6.74 -0.50
N LEU A 89 -3.27 6.13 -0.03
CA LEU A 89 -2.31 6.83 0.84
C LEU A 89 -1.58 7.96 0.13
N TYR A 90 -1.13 7.74 -1.09
CA TYR A 90 -0.51 8.77 -1.92
C TYR A 90 -1.42 9.99 -2.06
N LEU A 91 -2.68 9.77 -2.44
CA LEU A 91 -3.68 10.82 -2.60
C LEU A 91 -4.00 11.53 -1.28
N ALA A 92 -4.08 10.79 -0.17
CA ALA A 92 -4.30 11.39 1.16
C ALA A 92 -3.13 12.30 1.56
N ILE A 93 -1.89 11.89 1.30
CA ILE A 93 -0.69 12.71 1.54
C ILE A 93 -0.71 13.98 0.67
N LYS A 94 -1.00 13.83 -0.62
CA LYS A 94 -1.10 14.97 -1.56
C LYS A 94 -2.21 15.95 -1.14
N ASP A 95 -3.37 15.44 -0.74
CA ASP A 95 -4.49 16.27 -0.27
C ASP A 95 -4.13 17.01 1.03
N TYR A 96 -3.45 16.34 1.97
CA TYR A 96 -2.93 16.95 3.18
C TYR A 96 -1.99 18.12 2.84
N GLN A 97 -0.98 17.91 2.00
CA GLN A 97 -0.03 18.97 1.58
C GLN A 97 -0.75 20.12 0.88
N LYS A 98 -1.64 19.82 -0.07
CA LYS A 98 -2.37 20.83 -0.85
C LYS A 98 -3.25 21.72 0.03
N LYS A 99 -3.97 21.12 0.98
CA LYS A 99 -4.94 21.87 1.83
C LYS A 99 -4.27 22.60 2.98
N THR A 100 -3.23 22.02 3.55
CA THR A 100 -2.62 22.58 4.77
C THR A 100 -1.38 23.44 4.50
N ARG A 101 -0.68 23.20 3.40
CA ARG A 101 0.64 23.75 3.09
C ARG A 101 1.71 23.38 4.14
N ARG A 102 1.50 22.31 4.90
CA ARG A 102 2.41 21.81 5.92
C ARG A 102 3.32 20.74 5.33
N PRO A 103 4.59 20.65 5.78
CA PRO A 103 5.54 19.70 5.24
C PRO A 103 5.18 18.26 5.61
N VAL A 104 5.46 17.37 4.67
CA VAL A 104 5.43 15.92 4.87
C VAL A 104 6.81 15.36 4.57
N TYR A 105 7.41 14.67 5.54
CA TYR A 105 8.70 14.02 5.38
C TYR A 105 8.54 12.50 5.48
N SER A 106 9.28 11.78 4.66
CA SER A 106 9.35 10.32 4.70
C SER A 106 10.73 9.88 5.20
N TYR A 107 10.77 8.97 6.17
CA TYR A 107 11.96 8.26 6.58
C TYR A 107 11.82 6.78 6.22
N MET A 108 12.63 6.34 5.26
CA MET A 108 12.71 4.95 4.81
C MET A 108 13.64 4.18 5.75
N ALA A 109 13.09 3.24 6.52
CA ALA A 109 13.80 2.53 7.58
C ALA A 109 14.58 1.31 7.05
N THR A 110 14.02 0.10 7.14
CA THR A 110 14.69 -1.12 6.67
C THR A 110 14.34 -1.42 5.21
N GLN A 111 13.07 -1.22 4.85
CA GLN A 111 12.56 -1.48 3.51
C GLN A 111 11.51 -0.42 3.15
N ALA A 112 11.61 0.11 1.93
CA ALA A 112 10.62 1.01 1.35
C ALA A 112 10.58 0.79 -0.16
N THR A 113 10.03 -0.36 -0.55
CA THR A 113 10.00 -0.81 -1.96
C THR A 113 8.60 -0.72 -2.54
N SER A 114 8.49 -0.62 -3.89
CA SER A 114 7.22 -0.61 -4.60
C SER A 114 6.26 0.44 -4.03
N GLY A 115 5.07 0.05 -3.56
CA GLY A 115 4.12 0.95 -2.89
C GLY A 115 4.73 1.78 -1.75
N GLY A 116 5.76 1.27 -1.05
CA GLY A 116 6.48 2.03 -0.02
C GLY A 116 7.28 3.20 -0.59
N TYR A 117 7.87 3.02 -1.77
CA TYR A 117 8.50 4.10 -2.52
C TYR A 117 7.44 5.08 -3.04
N TYR A 118 6.36 4.55 -3.63
CA TYR A 118 5.28 5.33 -4.22
C TYR A 118 4.65 6.33 -3.23
N ILE A 119 4.30 5.89 -2.02
CA ILE A 119 3.74 6.78 -0.98
C ILE A 119 4.75 7.79 -0.43
N SER A 120 6.04 7.53 -0.59
CA SER A 120 7.11 8.45 -0.18
C SER A 120 7.42 9.51 -1.24
N ALA A 121 7.16 9.22 -2.51
CA ALA A 121 7.49 10.09 -3.64
C ALA A 121 6.87 11.51 -3.55
N PRO A 122 5.62 11.70 -3.09
CA PRO A 122 5.01 13.02 -2.96
C PRO A 122 5.54 13.84 -1.77
N CYS A 123 6.33 13.26 -0.88
CA CYS A 123 6.82 13.94 0.31
C CYS A 123 7.82 15.07 -0.02
N ASP A 124 7.80 16.15 0.75
CA ASP A 124 8.71 17.29 0.56
C ASP A 124 10.18 16.90 0.77
N ARG A 125 10.44 15.89 1.60
CA ARG A 125 11.77 15.29 1.78
C ARG A 125 11.68 13.81 2.04
N ILE A 126 12.59 13.06 1.41
CA ILE A 126 12.83 11.65 1.66
C ILE A 126 14.18 11.50 2.33
N MET A 127 14.18 10.92 3.52
CA MET A 127 15.37 10.51 4.24
C MET A 127 15.45 8.99 4.22
N ILE A 128 16.62 8.45 4.01
CA ILE A 128 16.78 7.00 3.88
C ILE A 128 17.88 6.50 4.82
N ASN A 129 17.59 5.42 5.53
CA ASN A 129 18.63 4.69 6.24
C ASN A 129 19.63 4.11 5.25
N ARG A 130 20.93 4.22 5.53
CA ARG A 130 21.98 3.72 4.63
C ARG A 130 21.87 2.24 4.25
N ASN A 131 21.19 1.44 5.08
CA ASN A 131 20.97 0.01 4.86
C ASN A 131 19.54 -0.30 4.38
N CYS A 132 18.76 0.71 4.01
CA CYS A 132 17.39 0.51 3.54
C CYS A 132 17.37 -0.07 2.13
N TRP A 133 16.53 -1.05 1.94
CA TRP A 133 16.19 -1.53 0.60
C TRP A 133 15.07 -0.68 0.04
N THR A 134 15.32 -0.04 -1.10
CA THR A 134 14.33 0.81 -1.78
C THR A 134 14.34 0.53 -3.29
N GLY A 135 13.38 1.09 -4.02
CA GLY A 135 13.20 0.86 -5.44
C GLY A 135 12.03 -0.08 -5.72
N SER A 136 12.22 -1.11 -6.56
CA SER A 136 11.12 -1.95 -7.06
C SER A 136 10.01 -1.10 -7.68
N ILE A 137 10.42 -0.12 -8.53
CA ILE A 137 9.53 0.79 -9.22
C ILE A 137 8.89 0.04 -10.37
N GLY A 138 7.64 -0.37 -10.18
CA GLY A 138 6.92 -1.17 -11.15
C GLY A 138 5.67 -1.82 -10.57
N VAL A 139 4.88 -2.41 -11.48
CA VAL A 139 3.63 -3.10 -11.16
C VAL A 139 3.67 -4.52 -11.70
N THR A 140 3.15 -5.45 -10.95
CA THR A 140 3.03 -6.85 -11.36
C THR A 140 1.69 -7.42 -10.92
N MET A 141 1.12 -8.30 -11.70
CA MET A 141 -0.02 -9.15 -11.31
C MET A 141 0.42 -10.44 -10.60
N GLY A 142 1.74 -10.56 -10.31
CA GLY A 142 2.31 -11.79 -9.75
C GLY A 142 2.61 -12.84 -10.82
N THR A 143 3.07 -13.99 -10.36
CA THR A 143 3.39 -15.13 -11.24
C THR A 143 2.14 -15.97 -11.49
N MET A 144 1.78 -16.13 -12.75
CA MET A 144 0.72 -17.05 -13.18
C MET A 144 1.33 -18.37 -13.62
N TYR A 145 0.85 -19.46 -13.07
CA TYR A 145 1.31 -20.81 -13.41
C TYR A 145 0.34 -21.47 -14.39
N ASN A 146 0.86 -22.11 -15.45
CA ASN A 146 0.09 -23.01 -16.30
C ASN A 146 0.49 -24.44 -15.98
N ILE A 147 -0.45 -25.23 -15.47
CA ILE A 147 -0.25 -26.63 -15.08
C ILE A 147 -0.97 -27.60 -15.99
N LYS A 148 -1.51 -27.16 -17.12
CA LYS A 148 -2.27 -27.96 -18.10
C LYS A 148 -1.53 -29.24 -18.50
N ASP A 149 -0.28 -29.11 -18.92
CA ASP A 149 0.49 -30.25 -19.40
C ASP A 149 0.85 -31.23 -18.27
N PHE A 150 1.05 -30.71 -17.06
CA PHE A 150 1.25 -31.56 -15.89
C PHE A 150 -0.01 -32.40 -15.60
N LEU A 151 -1.17 -31.79 -15.58
CA LEU A 151 -2.45 -32.48 -15.37
C LEU A 151 -2.71 -33.53 -16.46
N ASN A 152 -2.45 -33.20 -17.72
CA ASN A 152 -2.57 -34.13 -18.85
C ASN A 152 -1.68 -35.37 -18.65
N LYS A 153 -0.43 -35.20 -18.22
CA LYS A 153 0.51 -36.31 -17.92
C LYS A 153 0.01 -37.20 -16.78
N MET A 154 -0.74 -36.61 -15.82
CA MET A 154 -1.34 -37.36 -14.71
C MET A 154 -2.69 -37.97 -15.07
N GLY A 155 -3.16 -37.85 -16.32
CA GLY A 155 -4.44 -38.37 -16.77
C GLY A 155 -5.65 -37.57 -16.31
N VAL A 156 -5.44 -36.36 -15.75
CA VAL A 156 -6.52 -35.47 -15.30
C VAL A 156 -6.96 -34.60 -16.46
N LYS A 157 -8.25 -34.65 -16.80
CA LYS A 157 -8.89 -33.79 -17.78
C LYS A 157 -9.66 -32.68 -17.09
N THR A 158 -9.40 -31.44 -17.46
CA THR A 158 -10.10 -30.27 -16.97
C THR A 158 -11.16 -29.83 -17.96
N VAL A 159 -12.32 -29.40 -17.48
CA VAL A 159 -13.40 -28.83 -18.28
C VAL A 159 -13.84 -27.54 -17.62
N THR A 160 -13.67 -26.42 -18.32
CA THR A 160 -14.10 -25.09 -17.86
C THR A 160 -15.29 -24.64 -18.70
N ILE A 161 -16.44 -24.41 -18.07
CA ILE A 161 -17.65 -23.92 -18.72
C ILE A 161 -17.83 -22.45 -18.37
N THR A 162 -17.76 -21.57 -19.37
CA THR A 162 -17.87 -20.12 -19.14
C THR A 162 -18.80 -19.48 -20.16
N SER A 163 -19.36 -18.35 -19.79
CA SER A 163 -20.03 -17.43 -20.69
C SER A 163 -19.24 -16.11 -20.72
N GLY A 164 -18.90 -15.66 -21.91
CA GLY A 164 -18.02 -14.52 -22.15
C GLY A 164 -16.61 -14.93 -22.57
N ARG A 165 -16.10 -14.29 -23.65
CA ARG A 165 -14.88 -14.67 -24.38
C ARG A 165 -13.62 -14.80 -23.50
N ASN A 166 -13.46 -13.90 -22.54
CA ASN A 166 -12.26 -13.82 -21.70
C ASN A 166 -12.57 -14.15 -20.20
N LYS A 167 -13.72 -14.80 -19.90
CA LYS A 167 -14.15 -15.03 -18.53
C LYS A 167 -13.19 -15.92 -17.72
N ALA A 168 -12.52 -16.87 -18.37
CA ALA A 168 -11.54 -17.77 -17.76
C ALA A 168 -10.09 -17.30 -17.97
N MET A 169 -9.87 -16.03 -18.30
CA MET A 169 -8.52 -15.47 -18.46
C MET A 169 -7.71 -15.64 -17.18
N GLY A 170 -6.49 -16.16 -17.30
CA GLY A 170 -5.63 -16.45 -16.16
C GLY A 170 -5.90 -17.79 -15.46
N ASN A 171 -6.82 -18.61 -15.99
CA ASN A 171 -7.00 -19.98 -15.50
C ASN A 171 -5.71 -20.80 -15.69
N MET A 172 -5.26 -21.45 -14.62
CA MET A 172 -4.00 -22.21 -14.62
C MET A 172 -4.06 -23.52 -15.41
N THR A 173 -5.25 -23.97 -15.82
CA THR A 173 -5.45 -25.21 -16.57
C THR A 173 -5.65 -25.02 -18.06
N ASP A 174 -5.58 -23.76 -18.53
CA ASP A 174 -5.75 -23.41 -19.95
C ASP A 174 -4.62 -22.53 -20.45
N ASP A 175 -4.33 -22.61 -21.76
CA ASP A 175 -3.34 -21.71 -22.37
C ASP A 175 -3.92 -20.31 -22.52
N MET A 176 -3.18 -19.32 -22.07
CA MET A 176 -3.55 -17.94 -22.22
C MET A 176 -3.35 -17.47 -23.68
N THR A 177 -4.38 -16.94 -24.29
CA THR A 177 -4.33 -16.40 -25.65
C THR A 177 -3.51 -15.12 -25.73
N GLY A 178 -3.05 -14.76 -26.95
CA GLY A 178 -2.36 -13.49 -27.17
C GLY A 178 -3.20 -12.26 -26.87
N GLU A 179 -4.53 -12.34 -27.08
CA GLU A 179 -5.48 -11.30 -26.70
C GLU A 179 -5.57 -11.13 -25.18
N GLN A 180 -5.71 -12.23 -24.45
CA GLN A 180 -5.77 -12.22 -22.98
C GLN A 180 -4.49 -11.64 -22.36
N LYS A 181 -3.32 -12.01 -22.89
CA LYS A 181 -2.04 -11.44 -22.47
C LYS A 181 -2.00 -9.91 -22.69
N LYS A 182 -2.50 -9.41 -23.83
CA LYS A 182 -2.56 -7.98 -24.10
C LYS A 182 -3.50 -7.24 -23.15
N ILE A 183 -4.64 -7.84 -22.80
CA ILE A 183 -5.58 -7.25 -21.82
C ILE A 183 -4.89 -7.12 -20.46
N LEU A 184 -4.25 -8.19 -19.97
CA LEU A 184 -3.57 -8.15 -18.69
C LEU A 184 -2.39 -7.16 -18.70
N GLN A 185 -1.62 -7.13 -19.81
CA GLN A 185 -0.50 -6.20 -19.95
C GLN A 185 -0.98 -4.74 -19.91
N SER A 186 -2.08 -4.41 -20.60
CA SER A 186 -2.59 -3.04 -20.57
C SER A 186 -3.00 -2.56 -19.16
N LEU A 187 -3.53 -3.45 -18.33
CA LEU A 187 -3.85 -3.12 -16.93
C LEU A 187 -2.59 -2.84 -16.10
N VAL A 188 -1.54 -3.63 -16.33
CA VAL A 188 -0.24 -3.44 -15.64
C VAL A 188 0.42 -2.16 -16.12
N ASP A 189 0.38 -1.87 -17.42
CA ASP A 189 0.96 -0.67 -18.01
C ASP A 189 0.25 0.59 -17.51
N GLU A 190 -1.08 0.60 -17.44
CA GLU A 190 -1.86 1.72 -16.90
C GLU A 190 -1.49 2.02 -15.43
N ALA A 191 -1.39 0.97 -14.61
CA ALA A 191 -0.98 1.12 -13.22
C ALA A 191 0.50 1.56 -13.09
N TYR A 192 1.36 1.12 -14.01
CA TYR A 192 2.75 1.56 -14.06
C TYR A 192 2.87 3.03 -14.46
N ASP A 193 2.13 3.48 -15.47
CA ASP A 193 2.12 4.88 -15.90
C ASP A 193 1.67 5.81 -14.75
N GLN A 194 0.66 5.38 -13.99
CA GLN A 194 0.25 6.08 -12.77
C GLN A 194 1.37 6.12 -11.71
N PHE A 195 2.16 5.04 -11.60
CA PHE A 195 3.24 4.94 -10.62
C PHE A 195 4.40 5.90 -10.92
N VAL A 196 4.69 6.17 -12.20
CA VAL A 196 5.85 6.97 -12.63
C VAL A 196 5.51 8.41 -13.06
N GLY A 197 4.23 8.72 -13.27
CA GLY A 197 3.73 10.05 -13.69
C GLY A 197 3.48 10.96 -12.52
#